data_f3cc1b8918c6ca1ea78b8745da14bd6d
#
_entry.id   f3cc1b8918c6ca1ea78b8745da14bd6d
#
_cell.length_a   1.000
_cell.length_b   1.000
_cell.length_c   1.000
_cell.angle_alpha   90.00
_cell.angle_beta   90.00
_cell.angle_gamma   90.00
#
_symmetry.space_group_name_H-M   'P 1'
#
loop_
_entity.id
_entity.type
_entity.pdbx_description
1 polymer ?
#
loop_
_entity_poly.entity_id
_entity_poly.type
_entity_poly.pdbx_seq_one_letter_code
_entity_poly.pdbx_strand_id
1 'polypeptide(L)' 'MKLDGDLFERQKAYETALYYLDLLYSKGMISKSEHLRETAYIEKKYKPMIVHIPLLNKE' A
#
# COMPACT_ATOMS: atom_id res chain seq x y z
N MET A 1 8.39 10.00 22.82
CA MET A 1 7.90 9.39 22.29
C MET A 1 8.34 8.93 21.19
N LYS A 2 8.70 8.11 20.93
CA LYS A 2 9.21 7.69 19.94
C LYS A 2 8.45 6.78 19.28
N LEU A 3 7.38 6.48 19.61
CA LEU A 3 6.62 5.60 18.90
C LEU A 3 6.42 6.07 17.55
N ASP A 4 6.55 7.31 17.37
CA ASP A 4 6.32 7.86 16.06
C ASP A 4 7.29 7.40 15.03
N GLY A 5 8.53 7.12 15.44
CA GLY A 5 9.50 6.65 14.49
C GLY A 5 9.10 5.31 13.90
N ASP A 6 8.59 4.41 14.75
CA ASP A 6 8.19 3.12 14.30
C ASP A 6 6.97 3.19 13.39
N LEU A 7 5.99 3.99 13.78
CA LEU A 7 4.80 4.13 12.96
C LEU A 7 5.14 4.77 11.62
N PHE A 8 6.02 5.76 11.65
CA PHE A 8 6.42 6.44 10.44
C PHE A 8 7.11 5.47 9.48
N GLU A 9 7.96 4.63 10.00
CA GLU A 9 8.66 3.68 9.16
C GLU A 9 7.72 2.65 8.57
N ARG A 10 6.75 2.20 9.34
CA ARG A 10 5.78 1.26 8.81
C ARG A 10 4.92 1.91 7.74
N GLN A 11 4.52 3.14 7.96
CA GLN A 11 3.71 3.86 7.00
C GLN A 11 4.49 4.06 5.70
N LYS A 12 5.76 4.40 5.84
CA LYS A 12 6.59 4.62 4.68
C LYS A 12 6.81 3.34 3.90
N ALA A 13 7.05 2.24 4.60
CA ALA A 13 7.24 0.95 3.94
C ALA A 13 5.96 0.52 3.22
N TYR A 14 4.82 0.76 3.85
CA TYR A 14 3.55 0.43 3.26
C TYR A 14 3.34 1.21 1.95
N GLU A 15 3.60 2.50 2.00
CA GLU A 15 3.38 3.34 0.81
C GLU A 15 4.36 3.01 -0.29
N THR A 16 5.59 2.67 0.07
CA THR A 16 6.57 2.28 -0.93
C THR A 16 6.15 0.97 -1.60
N ALA A 17 5.64 0.02 -0.81
CA ALA A 17 5.20 -1.24 -1.37
C ALA A 17 4.02 -1.04 -2.30
N LEU A 18 3.08 -0.17 -1.93
CA LEU A 18 1.96 0.11 -2.80
C LEU A 18 2.40 0.77 -4.10
N TYR A 19 3.34 1.68 -4.00
CA TYR A 19 3.85 2.34 -5.19
C TYR A 19 4.44 1.31 -6.15
N TYR A 20 5.19 0.37 -5.61
CA TYR A 20 5.80 -0.65 -6.43
C TYR A 20 4.73 -1.53 -7.09
N LEU A 21 3.70 -1.88 -6.33
CA LEU A 21 2.62 -2.68 -6.88
C LEU A 21 1.90 -1.94 -8.01
N ASP A 22 1.65 -0.65 -7.80
CA ASP A 22 1.00 0.14 -8.82
C ASP A 22 1.84 0.20 -10.08
N LEU A 23 3.15 0.29 -9.91
CA LEU A 23 4.05 0.32 -11.04
C LEU A 23 3.99 -0.99 -11.81
N LEU A 24 4.03 -2.10 -11.11
CA LEU A 24 3.95 -3.41 -11.77
C LEU A 24 2.62 -3.57 -12.51
N TYR A 25 1.56 -3.12 -11.89
CA TYR A 25 0.26 -3.22 -12.51
C TYR A 25 0.19 -2.35 -13.76
N SER A 26 0.69 -1.14 -13.69
CA SER A 26 0.63 -0.25 -14.84
C SER A 26 1.48 -0.76 -15.99
N LYS A 27 2.49 -1.56 -15.68
CA LYS A 27 3.32 -2.13 -16.74
C LYS A 27 2.77 -3.46 -17.24
N GLY A 28 1.65 -3.89 -16.72
CA GLY A 28 1.06 -5.14 -17.16
C GLY A 28 1.75 -6.39 -16.63
N MET A 29 2.56 -6.24 -15.60
CA MET A 29 3.31 -7.37 -15.07
C MET A 29 2.50 -8.18 -14.06
N ILE A 30 1.46 -7.59 -13.51
CA ILE A 30 0.55 -8.32 -12.65
C ILE A 30 -0.87 -7.98 -13.06
N SER A 31 -1.80 -8.88 -12.79
CA SER A 31 -3.18 -8.66 -13.16
C SER A 31 -3.89 -7.83 -12.10
N LYS A 32 -5.10 -7.40 -12.42
CA LYS A 32 -5.87 -6.61 -11.48
C LYS A 32 -6.14 -7.40 -10.21
N SER A 33 -6.48 -8.67 -10.35
CA SER A 33 -6.79 -9.45 -9.16
C SER A 33 -5.53 -9.70 -8.33
N GLU A 34 -4.38 -9.83 -8.98
CA GLU A 34 -3.14 -9.95 -8.23
C GLU A 34 -2.83 -8.65 -7.50
N HIS A 35 -3.06 -7.54 -8.16
CA HIS A 35 -2.82 -6.23 -7.53
C HIS A 35 -3.69 -6.09 -6.29
N LEU A 36 -4.97 -6.43 -6.40
CA LEU A 36 -5.87 -6.31 -5.26
C LEU A 36 -5.47 -7.24 -4.12
N ARG A 37 -5.10 -8.46 -4.45
CA ARG A 37 -4.73 -9.42 -3.43
C ARG A 37 -3.46 -9.00 -2.72
N GLU A 38 -2.47 -8.52 -3.47
CA GLU A 38 -1.22 -8.10 -2.86
C GLU A 38 -1.40 -6.85 -2.03
N THR A 39 -2.29 -5.96 -2.48
CA THR A 39 -2.57 -4.76 -1.70
C THR A 39 -3.17 -5.13 -0.35
N ALA A 40 -4.10 -6.06 -0.34
CA ALA A 40 -4.71 -6.49 0.91
C ALA A 40 -3.67 -7.15 1.83
N TYR A 41 -2.78 -7.93 1.24
CA TYR A 41 -1.74 -8.57 2.01
C TYR A 41 -0.81 -7.54 2.66
N ILE A 42 -0.45 -6.51 1.89
CA ILE A 42 0.44 -5.49 2.41
C ILE A 42 -0.22 -4.69 3.53
N GLU A 43 -1.51 -4.39 3.38
CA GLU A 43 -2.22 -3.69 4.43
C GLU A 43 -2.20 -4.50 5.72
N LYS A 44 -2.39 -5.80 5.60
CA LYS A 44 -2.40 -6.63 6.76
C LYS A 44 -1.01 -6.77 7.36
N LYS A 45 -0.01 -6.85 6.52
CA LYS A 45 1.35 -7.04 6.99
C LYS A 45 1.91 -5.82 7.70
N TYR A 46 1.73 -4.65 7.12
CA TYR A 46 2.34 -3.45 7.68
C TYR A 46 1.46 -2.71 8.66
N LYS A 47 0.15 -2.96 8.62
CA LYS A 47 -0.77 -2.29 9.54
C LYS A 47 -0.52 -0.82 9.57
N PRO A 48 -0.64 -0.15 8.42
CA PRO A 48 -0.33 1.27 8.36
C PRO A 48 -1.29 2.10 9.18
N MET A 49 -0.81 3.26 9.62
CA MET A 49 -1.65 4.15 10.35
C MET A 49 -2.71 4.75 9.43
N ILE A 50 -2.35 5.02 8.21
CA ILE A 50 -3.28 5.56 7.23
C ILE A 50 -3.34 4.64 6.05
N VAL A 51 -4.52 4.11 5.78
CA VAL A 51 -4.71 3.23 4.65
C VAL A 51 -4.88 4.08 3.40
N HIS A 52 -4.19 3.69 2.34
CA HIS A 52 -4.23 4.42 1.09
C HIS A 52 -5.50 4.07 0.34
N ILE A 53 -6.43 4.98 0.27
CA ILE A 53 -7.70 4.74 -0.37
C ILE A 53 -7.76 5.49 -1.68
N PRO A 54 -8.14 4.80 -2.76
CA PRO A 54 -8.23 5.46 -4.05
C PRO A 54 -9.26 6.58 -4.01
N LEU A 55 -8.87 7.73 -4.48
CA LEU A 55 -9.77 8.85 -4.43
C LEU A 55 -10.80 8.86 -5.49
N LEU A 56 -10.57 8.09 -6.49
CA LEU A 56 -11.52 8.12 -7.54
C LEU A 56 -12.86 7.76 -7.08
N ASN A 57 -12.89 7.30 -5.96
CA ASN A 57 -14.16 7.10 -5.54
C ASN A 57 -14.82 8.27 -5.20
N LYS A 58 -14.82 8.87 -5.18
CA LYS A 58 -15.44 9.73 -4.88
C LYS A 58 -16.21 10.19 -5.31
N GLU A 59 -16.58 10.21 -5.34
CA GLU A 59 -17.08 10.69 -5.62
C GLU A 59 -17.36 10.92 -5.60
#